data_468a9d40eacd9ab6f3db46203249318f
#
_entry.id   468a9d40eacd9ab6f3db46203249318f
#
_cell.length_a   1.000
_cell.length_b   1.000
_cell.length_c   1.000
_cell.angle_alpha   90.00
_cell.angle_beta   90.00
_cell.angle_gamma   90.00
#
_symmetry.space_group_name_H-M   'P 1'
#
loop_
_entity.id
_entity.type
_entity.pdbx_description
1 polymer ?
#
loop_
_entity_poly.entity_id
_entity_poly.type
_entity_poly.pdbx_seq_one_letter_code
_entity_poly.pdbx_strand_id
1 'polypeptide(L)'
;MSALITLDSVSAATPDGRPLFDNLTLAIGAERTGLVGRNGVGKTTLLRIIAGETAPRAGAVTVEGRLAVLRQSPAPDPEASLAGLLGVESALARLARIEAGEGSEADFADADWTLPARLDQALAEVGLAGIEPDRPAGALSGGQATRAALAAVLLAEPDVILLDEPTNNLDLEARALVADILRRWRGGALVVSHDRALLEAMDRIVELSPLGARVYGGGYSLYAARKAEEAAAAERDLDVATREAARVRREAQAARERQDQRDAGGRKFAARASEPKILLGAQKRRAEATAGRVDRLADRRQDAAREALDAAGARVERTRALAFDLPPSGLPDGRLVLALEDVAFAWPGAEPLFEHLDLTITGPERIAITGPNGRGKTTLLRLIAGRLRPTSGTIRRPVPALMLDQRTDLLREDQTILENFRRLNPAADRNTAQAALARFLFRNSAADQVVGSLSGGERLRAALACVLAGDRPPQLLILDEPTNHLDLDSLRSVEQALSGYDGALVLVSHDQSFLEATGIERQVTVGALKPGG
;
A
#
# COMPACT_ATOMS: atom_id res chain seq x y z
N MET A 1 -27.12 8.20 -16.64
CA MET A 1 -26.02 9.19 -16.70
C MET A 1 -25.10 8.74 -17.81
N SER A 2 -24.68 9.62 -18.73
CA SER A 2 -23.71 9.29 -19.78
C SER A 2 -22.36 9.01 -19.13
N ALA A 3 -21.65 8.00 -19.63
CA ALA A 3 -20.28 7.72 -19.20
C ALA A 3 -19.36 8.78 -19.79
N LEU A 4 -18.49 9.36 -18.97
CA LEU A 4 -17.44 10.29 -19.40
C LEU A 4 -16.17 9.56 -19.81
N ILE A 5 -15.90 8.40 -19.20
CA ILE A 5 -14.81 7.49 -19.59
C ILE A 5 -15.39 6.10 -19.78
N THR A 6 -15.10 5.47 -20.91
CA THR A 6 -15.47 4.08 -21.18
C THR A 6 -14.22 3.28 -21.57
N LEU A 7 -13.98 2.21 -20.84
CA LEU A 7 -12.97 1.20 -21.12
C LEU A 7 -13.70 -0.03 -21.65
N ASP A 8 -13.36 -0.49 -22.85
CA ASP A 8 -13.91 -1.70 -23.44
C ASP A 8 -12.79 -2.72 -23.67
N SER A 9 -12.80 -3.78 -22.87
CA SER A 9 -11.90 -4.93 -22.99
C SER A 9 -10.42 -4.54 -23.00
N VAL A 10 -10.03 -3.52 -22.22
CA VAL A 10 -8.68 -2.95 -22.22
C VAL A 10 -7.70 -3.89 -21.52
N SER A 11 -6.58 -4.17 -22.19
CA SER A 11 -5.47 -4.97 -21.64
C SER A 11 -4.18 -4.16 -21.66
N ALA A 12 -3.33 -4.35 -20.64
CA ALA A 12 -2.04 -3.68 -20.52
C ALA A 12 -0.94 -4.61 -20.01
N ALA A 13 0.29 -4.32 -20.42
CA ALA A 13 1.49 -5.01 -19.97
C ALA A 13 2.61 -4.01 -19.69
N THR A 14 3.59 -4.42 -18.89
CA THR A 14 4.84 -3.69 -18.70
C THR A 14 5.70 -3.71 -19.98
N PRO A 15 6.71 -2.81 -20.13
CA PRO A 15 7.58 -2.79 -21.31
C PRO A 15 8.32 -4.12 -21.56
N ASP A 16 8.59 -4.90 -20.53
CA ASP A 16 9.17 -6.24 -20.57
C ASP A 16 8.15 -7.36 -20.88
N GLY A 17 6.88 -6.99 -21.17
CA GLY A 17 5.83 -7.92 -21.62
C GLY A 17 5.06 -8.62 -20.51
N ARG A 18 5.32 -8.35 -19.24
CA ARG A 18 4.56 -8.90 -18.12
C ARG A 18 3.14 -8.30 -18.10
N PRO A 19 2.06 -9.12 -18.10
CA PRO A 19 0.70 -8.62 -18.05
C PRO A 19 0.42 -7.89 -16.72
N LEU A 20 -0.21 -6.73 -16.79
CA LEU A 20 -0.69 -5.94 -15.65
C LEU A 20 -2.15 -6.27 -15.34
N PHE A 21 -3.00 -6.11 -16.33
CA PHE A 21 -4.42 -6.48 -16.30
C PHE A 21 -4.88 -6.87 -17.69
N ASP A 22 -5.95 -7.66 -17.75
CA ASP A 22 -6.49 -8.16 -19.01
C ASP A 22 -8.01 -7.99 -19.05
N ASN A 23 -8.53 -7.68 -20.24
CA ASN A 23 -9.96 -7.58 -20.54
C ASN A 23 -10.74 -6.67 -19.55
N LEU A 24 -10.17 -5.49 -19.23
CA LEU A 24 -10.76 -4.54 -18.30
C LEU A 24 -11.90 -3.77 -18.98
N THR A 25 -13.13 -3.94 -18.49
CA THR A 25 -14.30 -3.18 -18.94
C THR A 25 -14.84 -2.38 -17.76
N LEU A 26 -14.89 -1.04 -17.91
CA LEU A 26 -15.30 -0.11 -16.87
C LEU A 26 -15.87 1.16 -17.48
N ALA A 27 -16.96 1.68 -16.92
CA ALA A 27 -17.53 2.97 -17.27
C ALA A 27 -17.48 3.91 -16.07
N ILE A 28 -17.06 5.17 -16.26
CA ILE A 28 -16.99 6.21 -15.24
C ILE A 28 -17.82 7.39 -15.72
N GLY A 29 -18.79 7.81 -14.93
CA GLY A 29 -19.67 8.96 -15.18
C GLY A 29 -19.24 10.20 -14.41
N ALA A 30 -20.18 11.14 -14.21
CA ALA A 30 -19.99 12.33 -13.39
C ALA A 30 -20.06 11.98 -11.88
N GLU A 31 -19.14 11.13 -11.44
CA GLU A 31 -19.03 10.63 -10.08
C GLU A 31 -17.56 10.54 -9.67
N ARG A 32 -17.30 10.52 -8.36
CA ARG A 32 -15.94 10.38 -7.81
C ARG A 32 -15.64 8.91 -7.62
N THR A 33 -14.73 8.37 -8.42
CA THR A 33 -14.32 6.98 -8.39
C THR A 33 -12.91 6.87 -7.80
N GLY A 34 -12.77 6.21 -6.65
CA GLY A 34 -11.47 5.82 -6.09
C GLY A 34 -10.94 4.57 -6.80
N LEU A 35 -9.69 4.58 -7.23
CA LEU A 35 -9.01 3.44 -7.83
C LEU A 35 -7.97 2.90 -6.86
N VAL A 36 -8.20 1.71 -6.34
CA VAL A 36 -7.31 1.02 -5.41
C VAL A 36 -6.76 -0.28 -6.02
N GLY A 37 -5.75 -0.85 -5.41
CA GLY A 37 -5.12 -2.10 -5.84
C GLY A 37 -3.66 -2.15 -5.44
N ARG A 38 -3.05 -3.33 -5.49
CA ARG A 38 -1.66 -3.56 -5.09
C ARG A 38 -0.70 -2.69 -5.91
N ASN A 39 0.45 -2.36 -5.30
CA ASN A 39 1.50 -1.67 -6.04
C ASN A 39 2.00 -2.52 -7.21
N GLY A 40 2.25 -1.87 -8.35
CA GLY A 40 2.64 -2.57 -9.58
C GLY A 40 1.52 -3.26 -10.36
N VAL A 41 0.24 -3.17 -9.94
CA VAL A 41 -0.89 -3.77 -10.67
C VAL A 41 -1.28 -3.00 -11.95
N GLY A 42 -0.73 -1.79 -12.14
CA GLY A 42 -0.98 -1.00 -13.35
C GLY A 42 -1.91 0.19 -13.17
N LYS A 43 -2.15 0.68 -11.93
CA LYS A 43 -3.02 1.87 -11.68
C LYS A 43 -2.57 3.09 -12.49
N THR A 44 -1.31 3.50 -12.35
CA THR A 44 -0.72 4.62 -13.12
C THR A 44 -0.74 4.35 -14.63
N THR A 45 -0.49 3.10 -15.04
CA THR A 45 -0.56 2.70 -16.46
C THR A 45 -1.98 2.87 -17.00
N LEU A 46 -3.00 2.51 -16.22
CA LEU A 46 -4.40 2.72 -16.59
C LEU A 46 -4.72 4.21 -16.76
N LEU A 47 -4.26 5.07 -15.83
CA LEU A 47 -4.42 6.53 -15.98
C LEU A 47 -3.75 7.05 -17.25
N ARG A 48 -2.53 6.60 -17.58
CA ARG A 48 -1.82 6.98 -18.81
C ARG A 48 -2.54 6.52 -20.08
N ILE A 49 -3.15 5.34 -20.04
CA ILE A 49 -3.96 4.83 -21.17
C ILE A 49 -5.21 5.69 -21.34
N ILE A 50 -5.91 6.06 -20.27
CA ILE A 50 -7.09 6.94 -20.32
C ILE A 50 -6.70 8.34 -20.82
N ALA A 51 -5.54 8.84 -20.39
CA ALA A 51 -4.99 10.13 -20.83
C ALA A 51 -4.51 10.12 -22.30
N GLY A 52 -4.50 8.96 -22.98
CA GLY A 52 -4.01 8.84 -24.35
C GLY A 52 -2.47 8.88 -24.49
N GLU A 53 -1.73 8.83 -23.37
CA GLU A 53 -0.25 8.87 -23.33
C GLU A 53 0.39 7.53 -23.72
N THR A 54 -0.33 6.44 -23.49
CA THR A 54 0.10 5.08 -23.78
C THR A 54 -1.04 4.32 -24.45
N ALA A 55 -0.75 3.67 -25.56
CA ALA A 55 -1.74 2.81 -26.21
C ALA A 55 -1.98 1.54 -25.38
N PRO A 56 -3.24 1.07 -25.24
CA PRO A 56 -3.52 -0.22 -24.66
C PRO A 56 -2.97 -1.35 -25.54
N ARG A 57 -2.66 -2.50 -24.94
CA ARG A 57 -2.27 -3.71 -25.69
C ARG A 57 -3.43 -4.27 -26.52
N ALA A 58 -4.66 -4.16 -25.98
CA ALA A 58 -5.90 -4.55 -26.61
C ALA A 58 -7.06 -3.74 -26.03
N GLY A 59 -8.19 -3.70 -26.74
CA GLY A 59 -9.38 -2.96 -26.32
C GLY A 59 -9.35 -1.50 -26.77
N ALA A 60 -10.34 -0.73 -26.31
CA ALA A 60 -10.51 0.67 -26.66
C ALA A 60 -10.85 1.52 -25.44
N VAL A 61 -10.44 2.80 -25.48
CA VAL A 61 -10.78 3.80 -24.47
C VAL A 61 -11.46 4.98 -25.16
N THR A 62 -12.60 5.40 -24.62
CA THR A 62 -13.31 6.59 -25.07
C THR A 62 -13.41 7.57 -23.90
N VAL A 63 -13.06 8.82 -24.13
CA VAL A 63 -13.19 9.92 -23.17
C VAL A 63 -14.06 11.00 -23.78
N GLU A 64 -15.14 11.38 -23.10
CA GLU A 64 -16.03 12.47 -23.49
C GLU A 64 -15.74 13.71 -22.64
N GLY A 65 -15.62 14.87 -23.29
CA GLY A 65 -15.31 16.14 -22.64
C GLY A 65 -13.82 16.42 -22.45
N ARG A 66 -13.52 17.48 -21.69
CA ARG A 66 -12.14 17.92 -21.38
C ARG A 66 -11.58 17.11 -20.21
N LEU A 67 -10.42 16.52 -20.43
CA LEU A 67 -9.69 15.73 -19.44
C LEU A 67 -8.50 16.53 -18.88
N ALA A 68 -8.34 16.58 -17.56
CA ALA A 68 -7.12 17.04 -16.93
C ALA A 68 -6.51 15.96 -16.02
N VAL A 69 -5.18 15.94 -15.94
CA VAL A 69 -4.43 14.89 -15.25
C VAL A 69 -3.47 15.51 -14.25
N LEU A 70 -3.60 15.12 -12.98
CA LEU A 70 -2.57 15.31 -11.96
C LEU A 70 -1.72 14.05 -11.89
N ARG A 71 -0.47 14.15 -12.34
CA ARG A 71 0.48 13.04 -12.27
C ARG A 71 1.12 12.95 -10.89
N GLN A 72 1.50 11.74 -10.51
CA GLN A 72 2.38 11.51 -9.36
C GLN A 72 3.66 12.34 -9.59
N SER A 73 3.92 13.33 -8.74
CA SER A 73 4.86 14.43 -8.95
C SER A 73 6.18 14.04 -9.64
N PRO A 74 6.46 14.53 -10.84
CA PRO A 74 7.84 14.79 -11.22
C PRO A 74 8.32 15.98 -10.36
N ALA A 75 9.57 15.98 -9.95
CA ALA A 75 10.19 17.19 -9.45
C ALA A 75 9.99 18.27 -10.53
N PRO A 76 9.34 19.42 -10.23
CA PRO A 76 9.18 20.46 -11.24
C PRO A 76 10.58 20.85 -11.75
N ASP A 77 10.67 21.23 -13.02
CA ASP A 77 11.90 21.83 -13.53
C ASP A 77 12.27 22.99 -12.60
N PRO A 78 13.43 22.96 -11.93
CA PRO A 78 13.80 23.98 -10.95
C PRO A 78 13.82 25.39 -11.53
N GLU A 79 14.05 25.52 -12.84
CA GLU A 79 14.12 26.80 -13.57
C GLU A 79 12.73 27.29 -14.05
N ALA A 80 11.72 26.41 -14.06
CA ALA A 80 10.37 26.81 -14.45
C ALA A 80 9.78 27.76 -13.39
N SER A 81 8.97 28.74 -13.83
CA SER A 81 8.16 29.57 -12.94
C SER A 81 6.92 28.82 -12.44
N LEU A 82 6.26 29.34 -11.38
CA LEU A 82 4.95 28.85 -10.97
C LEU A 82 3.94 28.96 -12.13
N ALA A 83 3.95 30.07 -12.89
CA ALA A 83 3.11 30.23 -14.08
C ALA A 83 3.40 29.16 -15.15
N GLY A 84 4.66 28.78 -15.33
CA GLY A 84 5.07 27.66 -16.20
C GLY A 84 4.53 26.33 -15.72
N LEU A 85 4.62 26.05 -14.41
CA LEU A 85 4.05 24.84 -13.80
C LEU A 85 2.52 24.76 -13.94
N LEU A 86 1.83 25.92 -13.89
CA LEU A 86 0.40 26.05 -14.09
C LEU A 86 -0.01 26.02 -15.57
N GLY A 87 0.95 26.08 -16.50
CA GLY A 87 0.69 26.12 -17.95
C GLY A 87 0.12 27.44 -18.46
N VAL A 88 0.23 28.53 -17.68
CA VAL A 88 -0.37 29.85 -18.01
C VAL A 88 0.67 30.94 -18.32
N GLU A 89 1.95 30.61 -18.30
CA GLU A 89 3.05 31.58 -18.49
C GLU A 89 2.92 32.39 -19.78
N SER A 90 2.67 31.72 -20.93
CA SER A 90 2.50 32.39 -22.21
C SER A 90 1.27 33.31 -22.27
N ALA A 91 0.19 32.92 -21.58
CA ALA A 91 -1.03 33.72 -21.53
C ALA A 91 -0.84 34.97 -20.63
N LEU A 92 -0.17 34.82 -19.48
CA LEU A 92 0.19 35.95 -18.61
C LEU A 92 1.19 36.90 -19.28
N ALA A 93 2.21 36.38 -19.97
CA ALA A 93 3.14 37.20 -20.75
C ALA A 93 2.45 37.99 -21.88
N ARG A 94 1.43 37.40 -22.51
CA ARG A 94 0.58 38.09 -23.50
C ARG A 94 -0.15 39.27 -22.86
N LEU A 95 -0.81 39.07 -21.73
CA LEU A 95 -1.52 40.14 -21.02
C LEU A 95 -0.54 41.23 -20.59
N ALA A 96 0.64 40.89 -20.06
CA ALA A 96 1.66 41.86 -19.69
C ALA A 96 2.15 42.71 -20.87
N ARG A 97 2.33 42.14 -22.09
CA ARG A 97 2.67 42.92 -23.30
C ARG A 97 1.54 43.88 -23.70
N ILE A 98 0.29 43.45 -23.60
CA ILE A 98 -0.85 44.32 -23.89
C ILE A 98 -0.90 45.48 -22.88
N GLU A 99 -0.74 45.23 -21.59
CA GLU A 99 -0.72 46.25 -20.54
C GLU A 99 0.44 47.26 -20.71
N ALA A 100 1.59 46.79 -21.19
CA ALA A 100 2.74 47.63 -21.51
C ALA A 100 2.55 48.46 -22.78
N GLY A 101 1.45 48.28 -23.54
CA GLY A 101 1.21 48.95 -24.83
C GLY A 101 1.99 48.35 -26.00
N GLU A 102 2.59 47.18 -25.81
CA GLU A 102 3.39 46.44 -26.81
C GLU A 102 2.61 45.27 -27.46
N GLY A 103 1.30 45.16 -27.16
CA GLY A 103 0.44 44.10 -27.66
C GLY A 103 0.20 44.18 -29.15
N SER A 104 0.36 43.04 -29.85
CA SER A 104 -0.03 42.90 -31.26
C SER A 104 -1.53 42.64 -31.39
N GLU A 105 -2.08 42.81 -32.62
CA GLU A 105 -3.47 42.47 -32.92
C GLU A 105 -3.80 41.01 -32.55
N ALA A 106 -2.87 40.08 -32.77
CA ALA A 106 -3.02 38.69 -32.39
C ALA A 106 -3.05 38.52 -30.85
N ASP A 107 -2.24 39.30 -30.09
CA ASP A 107 -2.28 39.26 -28.62
C ASP A 107 -3.65 39.67 -28.09
N PHE A 108 -4.26 40.72 -28.68
CA PHE A 108 -5.61 41.17 -28.29
C PHE A 108 -6.70 40.14 -28.69
N ALA A 109 -6.56 39.49 -29.84
CA ALA A 109 -7.53 38.48 -30.29
C ALA A 109 -7.54 37.23 -29.40
N ASP A 110 -6.37 36.81 -28.92
CA ASP A 110 -6.19 35.59 -28.11
C ASP A 110 -6.12 35.86 -26.59
N ALA A 111 -6.34 37.11 -26.16
CA ALA A 111 -6.23 37.49 -24.74
C ALA A 111 -7.36 36.89 -23.89
N ASP A 112 -6.98 36.14 -22.84
CA ASP A 112 -7.91 35.72 -21.78
C ASP A 112 -7.88 36.72 -20.63
N TRP A 113 -8.76 37.71 -20.71
CA TRP A 113 -8.87 38.77 -19.68
C TRP A 113 -9.34 38.27 -18.33
N THR A 114 -9.89 37.06 -18.25
CA THR A 114 -10.37 36.45 -16.99
C THR A 114 -9.29 35.64 -16.28
N LEU A 115 -8.20 35.34 -16.97
CA LEU A 115 -7.13 34.49 -16.46
C LEU A 115 -6.54 34.98 -15.13
N PRO A 116 -6.21 36.26 -14.90
CA PRO A 116 -5.65 36.70 -13.62
C PRO A 116 -6.59 36.40 -12.44
N ALA A 117 -7.87 36.69 -12.55
CA ALA A 117 -8.86 36.43 -11.51
C ALA A 117 -9.06 34.93 -11.27
N ARG A 118 -9.09 34.12 -12.32
CA ARG A 118 -9.20 32.66 -12.20
C ARG A 118 -7.95 32.05 -11.59
N LEU A 119 -6.77 32.59 -11.90
CA LEU A 119 -5.50 32.16 -11.33
C LEU A 119 -5.46 32.44 -9.81
N ASP A 120 -5.82 33.67 -9.40
CA ASP A 120 -5.89 34.03 -7.97
C ASP A 120 -6.87 33.13 -7.23
N GLN A 121 -8.04 32.88 -7.81
CA GLN A 121 -9.03 31.97 -7.24
C GLN A 121 -8.48 30.54 -7.10
N ALA A 122 -7.90 29.99 -8.16
CA ALA A 122 -7.36 28.61 -8.15
C ALA A 122 -6.22 28.47 -7.14
N LEU A 123 -5.33 29.46 -7.04
CA LEU A 123 -4.27 29.48 -6.03
C LEU A 123 -4.83 29.58 -4.60
N ALA A 124 -5.87 30.40 -4.40
CA ALA A 124 -6.55 30.50 -3.11
C ALA A 124 -7.24 29.17 -2.72
N GLU A 125 -7.91 28.51 -3.68
CA GLU A 125 -8.57 27.21 -3.43
C GLU A 125 -7.61 26.11 -3.01
N VAL A 126 -6.35 26.16 -3.47
CA VAL A 126 -5.32 25.19 -3.05
C VAL A 126 -4.43 25.70 -1.91
N GLY A 127 -4.78 26.82 -1.27
CA GLY A 127 -4.04 27.40 -0.15
C GLY A 127 -2.65 27.95 -0.52
N LEU A 128 -2.53 28.48 -1.74
CA LEU A 128 -1.32 29.14 -2.27
C LEU A 128 -1.55 30.63 -2.57
N ALA A 129 -2.57 31.25 -1.95
CA ALA A 129 -2.86 32.67 -2.12
C ALA A 129 -1.63 33.54 -1.81
N GLY A 130 -1.40 34.56 -2.65
CA GLY A 130 -0.30 35.52 -2.48
C GLY A 130 1.09 35.01 -2.89
N ILE A 131 1.19 33.84 -3.54
CA ILE A 131 2.44 33.41 -4.17
C ILE A 131 2.50 34.01 -5.58
N GLU A 132 3.56 34.75 -5.87
CA GLU A 132 3.78 35.37 -7.16
C GLU A 132 3.94 34.34 -8.29
N PRO A 133 3.31 34.54 -9.48
CA PRO A 133 3.36 33.59 -10.59
C PRO A 133 4.76 33.38 -11.19
N ASP A 134 5.66 34.34 -11.06
CA ASP A 134 7.05 34.30 -11.53
C ASP A 134 8.00 33.58 -10.57
N ARG A 135 7.52 33.20 -9.37
CA ARG A 135 8.32 32.47 -8.38
C ARG A 135 8.86 31.17 -8.98
N PRO A 136 10.19 30.87 -8.84
CA PRO A 136 10.77 29.62 -9.32
C PRO A 136 10.09 28.39 -8.68
N ALA A 137 9.71 27.41 -9.47
CA ALA A 137 9.08 26.18 -9.01
C ALA A 137 10.00 25.38 -8.07
N GLY A 138 11.32 25.47 -8.27
CA GLY A 138 12.32 24.89 -7.38
C GLY A 138 12.35 25.47 -5.97
N ALA A 139 11.78 26.67 -5.75
CA ALA A 139 11.63 27.30 -4.44
C ALA A 139 10.37 26.85 -3.68
N LEU A 140 9.51 26.04 -4.30
CA LEU A 140 8.32 25.46 -3.68
C LEU A 140 8.69 24.20 -2.89
N SER A 141 8.07 24.03 -1.72
CA SER A 141 8.13 22.73 -1.03
C SER A 141 7.39 21.67 -1.86
N GLY A 142 7.69 20.38 -1.67
CA GLY A 142 7.00 19.29 -2.38
C GLY A 142 5.47 19.36 -2.24
N GLY A 143 4.97 19.71 -1.05
CA GLY A 143 3.54 19.91 -0.83
C GLY A 143 2.97 21.14 -1.57
N GLN A 144 3.73 22.24 -1.66
CA GLN A 144 3.34 23.40 -2.46
C GLN A 144 3.33 23.09 -3.96
N ALA A 145 4.32 22.33 -4.45
CA ALA A 145 4.36 21.89 -5.85
C ALA A 145 3.16 21.00 -6.20
N THR A 146 2.78 20.05 -5.33
CA THR A 146 1.58 19.22 -5.55
C THR A 146 0.30 20.07 -5.57
N ARG A 147 0.17 21.04 -4.66
CA ARG A 147 -0.99 21.94 -4.63
C ARG A 147 -1.03 22.87 -5.85
N ALA A 148 0.12 23.34 -6.33
CA ALA A 148 0.21 24.11 -7.57
C ALA A 148 -0.21 23.26 -8.78
N ALA A 149 0.25 22.01 -8.87
CA ALA A 149 -0.20 21.09 -9.92
C ALA A 149 -1.72 20.83 -9.87
N LEU A 150 -2.31 20.77 -8.68
CA LEU A 150 -3.77 20.69 -8.53
C LEU A 150 -4.48 21.98 -8.99
N ALA A 151 -3.91 23.17 -8.71
CA ALA A 151 -4.42 24.43 -9.24
C ALA A 151 -4.40 24.44 -10.78
N ALA A 152 -3.35 23.91 -11.42
CA ALA A 152 -3.28 23.77 -12.87
C ALA A 152 -4.45 22.91 -13.42
N VAL A 153 -4.77 21.81 -12.73
CA VAL A 153 -5.92 20.96 -13.09
C VAL A 153 -7.24 21.74 -12.99
N LEU A 154 -7.43 22.51 -11.92
CA LEU A 154 -8.66 23.32 -11.73
C LEU A 154 -8.77 24.44 -12.74
N LEU A 155 -7.67 25.12 -13.08
CA LEU A 155 -7.62 26.20 -14.09
C LEU A 155 -8.04 25.74 -15.49
N ALA A 156 -7.81 24.47 -15.82
CA ALA A 156 -8.19 23.90 -17.11
C ALA A 156 -9.72 23.71 -17.26
N GLU A 157 -10.50 23.90 -16.18
CA GLU A 157 -11.97 23.69 -16.15
C GLU A 157 -12.39 22.39 -16.84
N PRO A 158 -11.87 21.23 -16.40
CA PRO A 158 -12.14 19.96 -17.06
C PRO A 158 -13.51 19.41 -16.71
N ASP A 159 -14.05 18.54 -17.59
CA ASP A 159 -15.24 17.74 -17.32
C ASP A 159 -14.88 16.49 -16.51
N VAL A 160 -13.63 16.01 -16.65
CA VAL A 160 -13.09 14.82 -15.97
C VAL A 160 -11.67 15.08 -15.46
N ILE A 161 -11.40 14.65 -14.22
CA ILE A 161 -10.07 14.70 -13.63
C ILE A 161 -9.52 13.31 -13.36
N LEU A 162 -8.25 13.11 -13.68
CA LEU A 162 -7.47 11.94 -13.25
C LEU A 162 -6.42 12.38 -12.24
N LEU A 163 -6.46 11.83 -11.04
CA LEU A 163 -5.52 12.17 -9.99
C LEU A 163 -4.72 10.92 -9.58
N ASP A 164 -3.40 10.98 -9.70
CA ASP A 164 -2.50 9.88 -9.29
C ASP A 164 -1.82 10.23 -7.98
N GLU A 165 -2.28 9.61 -6.88
CA GLU A 165 -1.79 9.80 -5.51
C GLU A 165 -1.71 11.27 -5.07
N PRO A 166 -2.82 12.05 -5.14
CA PRO A 166 -2.81 13.50 -4.93
C PRO A 166 -2.49 13.92 -3.49
N THR A 167 -2.53 13.01 -2.53
CA THR A 167 -2.25 13.28 -1.10
C THR A 167 -0.82 12.89 -0.67
N ASN A 168 -0.01 12.34 -1.58
CA ASN A 168 1.36 11.96 -1.25
C ASN A 168 2.20 13.20 -0.87
N ASN A 169 3.01 13.06 0.18
CA ASN A 169 3.87 14.11 0.72
C ASN A 169 3.12 15.37 1.23
N LEU A 170 1.80 15.32 1.36
CA LEU A 170 0.99 16.38 1.95
C LEU A 170 0.86 16.18 3.47
N ASP A 171 0.89 17.29 4.23
CA ASP A 171 0.51 17.30 5.63
C ASP A 171 -1.02 17.20 5.79
N LEU A 172 -1.46 17.05 7.02
CA LEU A 172 -2.87 16.83 7.34
C LEU A 172 -3.79 17.93 6.79
N GLU A 173 -3.37 19.19 6.87
CA GLU A 173 -4.14 20.34 6.39
C GLU A 173 -4.28 20.32 4.87
N ALA A 174 -3.20 20.07 4.15
CA ALA A 174 -3.22 19.98 2.69
C ALA A 174 -4.00 18.75 2.19
N ARG A 175 -3.96 17.61 2.90
CA ARG A 175 -4.82 16.43 2.60
C ARG A 175 -6.30 16.74 2.76
N ALA A 176 -6.67 17.44 3.84
CA ALA A 176 -8.04 17.88 4.06
C ALA A 176 -8.54 18.80 2.94
N LEU A 177 -7.67 19.72 2.47
CA LEU A 177 -7.97 20.62 1.37
C LEU A 177 -8.26 19.84 0.05
N VAL A 178 -7.43 18.86 -0.29
CA VAL A 178 -7.67 17.99 -1.48
C VAL A 178 -9.00 17.26 -1.36
N ALA A 179 -9.30 16.71 -0.18
CA ALA A 179 -10.57 16.04 0.06
C ALA A 179 -11.77 16.99 -0.06
N ASP A 180 -11.64 18.26 0.39
CA ASP A 180 -12.68 19.30 0.28
C ASP A 180 -12.92 19.71 -1.17
N ILE A 181 -11.86 19.86 -1.97
CA ILE A 181 -11.97 20.12 -3.41
C ILE A 181 -12.75 18.99 -4.08
N LEU A 182 -12.38 17.74 -3.82
CA LEU A 182 -13.07 16.59 -4.40
C LEU A 182 -14.52 16.46 -3.94
N ARG A 183 -14.86 16.78 -2.69
CA ARG A 183 -16.25 16.77 -2.23
C ARG A 183 -17.14 17.78 -2.98
N ARG A 184 -16.56 18.93 -3.39
CA ARG A 184 -17.26 19.97 -4.17
C ARG A 184 -17.23 19.72 -5.67
N TRP A 185 -16.37 18.79 -6.13
CA TRP A 185 -16.24 18.46 -7.54
C TRP A 185 -17.53 17.86 -8.11
N ARG A 186 -18.00 18.40 -9.25
CA ARG A 186 -19.26 17.99 -9.88
C ARG A 186 -19.08 17.21 -11.18
N GLY A 187 -17.87 17.21 -11.74
CA GLY A 187 -17.51 16.42 -12.92
C GLY A 187 -17.15 14.98 -12.57
N GLY A 188 -16.68 14.20 -13.56
CA GLY A 188 -16.10 12.90 -13.34
C GLY A 188 -14.74 13.01 -12.64
N ALA A 189 -14.46 12.11 -11.71
CA ALA A 189 -13.13 12.02 -11.09
C ALA A 189 -12.71 10.56 -10.97
N LEU A 190 -11.48 10.24 -11.41
CA LEU A 190 -10.82 8.98 -11.15
C LEU A 190 -9.56 9.25 -10.31
N VAL A 191 -9.57 8.79 -9.07
CA VAL A 191 -8.56 9.12 -8.07
C VAL A 191 -7.85 7.84 -7.64
N VAL A 192 -6.60 7.68 -8.03
CA VAL A 192 -5.72 6.65 -7.46
C VAL A 192 -5.28 7.15 -6.10
N SER A 193 -5.59 6.43 -5.05
CA SER A 193 -5.12 6.77 -3.71
C SER A 193 -5.09 5.58 -2.76
N HIS A 194 -4.23 5.68 -1.76
CA HIS A 194 -4.18 4.79 -0.60
C HIS A 194 -4.56 5.53 0.71
N ASP A 195 -4.90 6.81 0.59
CA ASP A 195 -5.38 7.64 1.69
C ASP A 195 -6.85 7.31 2.00
N ARG A 196 -7.08 6.71 3.17
CA ARG A 196 -8.42 6.25 3.60
C ARG A 196 -9.40 7.41 3.77
N ALA A 197 -8.93 8.55 4.26
CA ALA A 197 -9.76 9.74 4.44
C ALA A 197 -10.20 10.32 3.08
N LEU A 198 -9.30 10.31 2.09
CA LEU A 198 -9.62 10.70 0.73
C LEU A 198 -10.59 9.72 0.08
N LEU A 199 -10.34 8.41 0.21
CA LEU A 199 -11.21 7.35 -0.33
C LEU A 199 -12.61 7.34 0.31
N GLU A 200 -12.75 7.84 1.54
CA GLU A 200 -14.07 8.00 2.19
C GLU A 200 -14.93 9.06 1.49
N ALA A 201 -14.32 10.03 0.81
CA ALA A 201 -15.03 11.05 0.04
C ALA A 201 -15.49 10.58 -1.35
N MET A 202 -15.20 9.35 -1.75
CA MET A 202 -15.56 8.78 -3.06
C MET A 202 -17.00 8.23 -3.07
N ASP A 203 -17.65 8.30 -4.24
CA ASP A 203 -18.99 7.75 -4.44
C ASP A 203 -18.94 6.23 -4.66
N ARG A 204 -17.80 5.73 -5.17
CA ARG A 204 -17.50 4.31 -5.31
C ARG A 204 -15.99 4.06 -5.35
N ILE A 205 -15.61 2.82 -5.09
CA ILE A 205 -14.23 2.34 -5.18
C ILE A 205 -14.13 1.23 -6.23
N VAL A 206 -13.14 1.33 -7.09
CA VAL A 206 -12.76 0.30 -8.07
C VAL A 206 -11.45 -0.33 -7.60
N GLU A 207 -11.48 -1.63 -7.34
CA GLU A 207 -10.27 -2.40 -7.02
C GLU A 207 -9.72 -3.05 -8.29
N LEU A 208 -8.53 -2.63 -8.70
CA LEU A 208 -7.81 -3.19 -9.84
C LEU A 208 -6.97 -4.38 -9.39
N SER A 209 -7.11 -5.49 -10.12
CA SER A 209 -6.33 -6.71 -9.93
C SER A 209 -5.88 -7.27 -11.27
N PRO A 210 -4.93 -8.24 -11.31
CA PRO A 210 -4.58 -8.94 -12.56
C PRO A 210 -5.75 -9.67 -13.22
N LEU A 211 -6.82 -9.93 -12.48
CA LEU A 211 -8.05 -10.59 -12.96
C LEU A 211 -9.12 -9.61 -13.46
N GLY A 212 -8.82 -8.30 -13.51
CA GLY A 212 -9.73 -7.24 -13.89
C GLY A 212 -10.10 -6.31 -12.73
N ALA A 213 -11.20 -5.58 -12.87
CA ALA A 213 -11.69 -4.62 -11.88
C ALA A 213 -12.93 -5.14 -11.15
N ARG A 214 -13.01 -4.82 -9.85
CA ARG A 214 -14.23 -4.98 -9.03
C ARG A 214 -14.69 -3.62 -8.56
N VAL A 215 -16.00 -3.39 -8.64
CA VAL A 215 -16.61 -2.12 -8.23
C VAL A 215 -17.35 -2.31 -6.90
N TYR A 216 -17.09 -1.41 -5.97
CA TYR A 216 -17.73 -1.33 -4.66
C TYR A 216 -18.40 0.04 -4.54
N GLY A 217 -19.70 0.08 -4.23
CA GLY A 217 -20.40 1.34 -4.00
C GLY A 217 -20.01 1.95 -2.66
N GLY A 218 -19.94 3.30 -2.62
CA GLY A 218 -19.58 4.07 -1.43
C GLY A 218 -18.10 4.25 -1.18
N GLY A 219 -17.76 4.89 -0.07
CA GLY A 219 -16.41 5.21 0.35
C GLY A 219 -15.63 4.04 0.95
N TYR A 220 -14.46 4.37 1.54
CA TYR A 220 -13.53 3.39 2.09
C TYR A 220 -14.16 2.47 3.15
N SER A 221 -14.99 3.01 4.04
CA SER A 221 -15.62 2.24 5.12
C SER A 221 -16.46 1.09 4.59
N LEU A 222 -17.28 1.33 3.55
CA LEU A 222 -18.09 0.29 2.90
C LEU A 222 -17.21 -0.72 2.14
N TYR A 223 -16.18 -0.23 1.43
CA TYR A 223 -15.20 -1.10 0.78
C TYR A 223 -14.51 -2.03 1.79
N ALA A 224 -14.01 -1.48 2.90
CA ALA A 224 -13.34 -2.25 3.95
C ALA A 224 -14.24 -3.31 4.58
N ALA A 225 -15.52 -2.96 4.85
CA ALA A 225 -16.51 -3.89 5.38
C ALA A 225 -16.76 -5.06 4.41
N ARG A 226 -16.93 -4.77 3.12
CA ARG A 226 -17.13 -5.80 2.09
C ARG A 226 -15.90 -6.70 1.93
N LYS A 227 -14.70 -6.15 2.00
CA LYS A 227 -13.46 -6.93 1.97
C LYS A 227 -13.33 -7.83 3.20
N ALA A 228 -13.73 -7.36 4.37
CA ALA A 228 -13.76 -8.20 5.58
C ALA A 228 -14.77 -9.35 5.47
N GLU A 229 -15.96 -9.09 4.91
CA GLU A 229 -16.98 -10.14 4.64
C GLU A 229 -16.43 -11.19 3.64
N GLU A 230 -15.79 -10.75 2.54
CA GLU A 230 -15.17 -11.63 1.55
C GLU A 230 -14.05 -12.49 2.17
N ALA A 231 -13.21 -11.89 3.03
CA ALA A 231 -12.16 -12.60 3.75
C ALA A 231 -12.74 -13.67 4.69
N ALA A 232 -13.73 -13.32 5.49
CA ALA A 232 -14.41 -14.25 6.40
C ALA A 232 -15.14 -15.38 5.65
N ALA A 233 -15.68 -15.10 4.46
CA ALA A 233 -16.28 -16.12 3.60
C ALA A 233 -15.20 -17.09 3.06
N ALA A 234 -14.07 -16.57 2.57
CA ALA A 234 -12.97 -17.38 2.07
C ALA A 234 -12.37 -18.30 3.16
N GLU A 235 -12.25 -17.81 4.41
CA GLU A 235 -11.79 -18.63 5.53
C GLU A 235 -12.77 -19.77 5.85
N ARG A 236 -14.07 -19.49 5.85
CA ARG A 236 -15.10 -20.53 6.04
C ARG A 236 -15.06 -21.58 4.94
N ASP A 237 -14.90 -21.16 3.68
CA ASP A 237 -14.78 -22.06 2.54
C ASP A 237 -13.55 -22.97 2.67
N LEU A 238 -12.41 -22.42 3.13
CA LEU A 238 -11.19 -23.17 3.39
C LEU A 238 -11.39 -24.21 4.51
N ASP A 239 -12.04 -23.82 5.59
CA ASP A 239 -12.35 -24.74 6.70
C ASP A 239 -13.23 -25.91 6.22
N VAL A 240 -14.25 -25.62 5.42
CA VAL A 240 -15.13 -26.65 4.84
C VAL A 240 -14.34 -27.58 3.91
N ALA A 241 -13.53 -27.01 3.00
CA ALA A 241 -12.70 -27.79 2.07
C ALA A 241 -11.67 -28.66 2.81
N THR A 242 -11.07 -28.12 3.89
CA THR A 242 -10.09 -28.85 4.72
C THR A 242 -10.73 -30.05 5.41
N ARG A 243 -11.92 -29.88 6.00
CA ARG A 243 -12.67 -30.95 6.67
C ARG A 243 -13.09 -32.03 5.67
N GLU A 244 -13.54 -31.61 4.48
CA GLU A 244 -13.97 -32.53 3.42
C GLU A 244 -12.78 -33.34 2.87
N ALA A 245 -11.63 -32.70 2.58
CA ALA A 245 -10.43 -33.39 2.15
C ALA A 245 -9.94 -34.40 3.18
N ALA A 246 -9.98 -34.03 4.48
CA ALA A 246 -9.63 -34.94 5.57
C ALA A 246 -10.63 -36.11 5.69
N ARG A 247 -11.93 -35.89 5.46
CA ARG A 247 -12.98 -36.93 5.45
C ARG A 247 -12.75 -37.91 4.32
N VAL A 248 -12.61 -37.40 3.08
CA VAL A 248 -12.38 -38.23 1.88
C VAL A 248 -11.11 -39.07 2.02
N ARG A 249 -10.02 -38.47 2.57
CA ARG A 249 -8.78 -39.20 2.81
C ARG A 249 -8.96 -40.36 3.82
N ARG A 250 -9.69 -40.13 4.92
CA ARG A 250 -10.00 -41.18 5.92
C ARG A 250 -10.86 -42.27 5.35
N GLU A 251 -11.89 -41.93 4.55
CA GLU A 251 -12.76 -42.92 3.89
C GLU A 251 -11.98 -43.78 2.88
N ALA A 252 -11.09 -43.15 2.08
CA ALA A 252 -10.24 -43.86 1.15
C ALA A 252 -9.27 -44.82 1.87
N GLN A 253 -8.67 -44.38 2.96
CA GLN A 253 -7.80 -45.21 3.80
C GLN A 253 -8.55 -46.42 4.38
N ALA A 254 -9.72 -46.19 4.96
CA ALA A 254 -10.55 -47.28 5.53
C ALA A 254 -11.05 -48.26 4.44
N ALA A 255 -11.34 -47.75 3.22
CA ALA A 255 -11.70 -48.62 2.09
C ALA A 255 -10.54 -49.51 1.67
N ARG A 256 -9.32 -48.97 1.56
CA ARG A 256 -8.10 -49.75 1.25
C ARG A 256 -7.84 -50.82 2.30
N GLU A 257 -7.90 -50.48 3.59
CA GLU A 257 -7.71 -51.45 4.68
C GLU A 257 -8.74 -52.58 4.66
N ARG A 258 -10.03 -52.27 4.37
CA ARG A 258 -11.08 -53.30 4.19
C ARG A 258 -10.82 -54.16 2.99
N GLN A 259 -10.32 -53.62 1.88
CA GLN A 259 -9.97 -54.36 0.69
C GLN A 259 -8.80 -55.31 0.97
N ASP A 260 -7.73 -54.83 1.63
CA ASP A 260 -6.58 -55.66 2.00
C ASP A 260 -6.96 -56.82 2.92
N GLN A 261 -7.90 -56.59 3.86
CA GLN A 261 -8.44 -57.66 4.73
C GLN A 261 -9.24 -58.70 3.94
N ARG A 262 -10.09 -58.24 2.98
CA ARG A 262 -10.84 -59.15 2.10
C ARG A 262 -9.91 -59.97 1.21
N ASP A 263 -8.88 -59.36 0.63
CA ASP A 263 -7.90 -60.02 -0.23
C ASP A 263 -7.05 -61.03 0.55
N ALA A 264 -6.70 -60.68 1.81
CA ALA A 264 -6.03 -61.61 2.70
C ALA A 264 -6.94 -62.83 3.07
N GLY A 265 -8.23 -62.56 3.35
CA GLY A 265 -9.25 -63.59 3.57
C GLY A 265 -9.46 -64.51 2.34
N GLY A 266 -9.58 -63.89 1.14
CA GLY A 266 -9.71 -64.57 -0.13
C GLY A 266 -8.51 -65.49 -0.45
N ARG A 267 -7.28 -65.02 -0.19
CA ARG A 267 -6.06 -65.84 -0.33
C ARG A 267 -6.04 -67.04 0.59
N LYS A 268 -6.46 -66.90 1.87
CA LYS A 268 -6.57 -67.99 2.84
C LYS A 268 -7.64 -69.00 2.41
N PHE A 269 -8.78 -68.54 1.87
CA PHE A 269 -9.85 -69.40 1.37
C PHE A 269 -9.40 -70.17 0.13
N ALA A 270 -8.81 -69.51 -0.90
CA ALA A 270 -8.29 -70.13 -2.10
C ALA A 270 -7.22 -71.19 -1.84
N ALA A 271 -6.42 -71.03 -0.77
CA ALA A 271 -5.42 -72.02 -0.33
C ALA A 271 -6.06 -73.28 0.30
N ARG A 272 -7.33 -73.24 0.73
CA ARG A 272 -8.07 -74.35 1.38
C ARG A 272 -9.13 -74.99 0.45
N ALA A 273 -9.48 -74.38 -0.67
CA ALA A 273 -10.56 -74.81 -1.52
C ALA A 273 -10.14 -75.91 -2.53
N SER A 274 -10.98 -76.93 -2.66
CA SER A 274 -10.84 -78.06 -3.65
C SER A 274 -11.63 -77.78 -4.95
N GLU A 275 -12.00 -76.54 -5.26
CA GLU A 275 -12.84 -76.15 -6.39
C GLU A 275 -12.07 -76.05 -7.74
N PRO A 276 -12.75 -76.25 -8.92
CA PRO A 276 -12.10 -76.16 -10.23
C PRO A 276 -11.49 -74.77 -10.49
N LYS A 277 -10.22 -74.70 -10.88
CA LYS A 277 -9.44 -73.49 -11.15
C LYS A 277 -10.11 -72.48 -12.10
N ILE A 278 -10.99 -72.95 -13.01
CA ILE A 278 -11.69 -72.07 -13.98
C ILE A 278 -12.76 -71.23 -13.33
N LEU A 279 -13.51 -71.69 -12.35
CA LEU A 279 -14.52 -70.92 -11.60
C LEU A 279 -13.89 -69.89 -10.69
N LEU A 280 -12.81 -70.22 -10.00
CA LEU A 280 -12.02 -69.31 -9.17
C LEU A 280 -11.40 -68.18 -10.00
N GLY A 281 -10.94 -68.47 -11.24
CA GLY A 281 -10.39 -67.46 -12.15
C GLY A 281 -11.43 -66.45 -12.69
N ALA A 282 -12.68 -66.92 -12.92
CA ALA A 282 -13.77 -66.01 -13.35
C ALA A 282 -14.26 -65.10 -12.21
N GLN A 283 -14.36 -65.61 -10.99
CA GLN A 283 -14.70 -64.82 -9.80
C GLN A 283 -13.60 -63.78 -9.47
N LYS A 284 -12.32 -64.18 -9.59
CA LYS A 284 -11.19 -63.28 -9.39
C LYS A 284 -11.22 -62.12 -10.37
N ARG A 285 -11.40 -62.37 -11.68
CA ARG A 285 -11.49 -61.30 -12.71
C ARG A 285 -12.66 -60.33 -12.48
N ARG A 286 -13.84 -60.83 -12.04
CA ARG A 286 -14.99 -59.97 -11.69
C ARG A 286 -14.71 -59.10 -10.46
N ALA A 287 -14.07 -59.68 -9.43
CA ALA A 287 -13.66 -58.96 -8.22
C ALA A 287 -12.62 -57.86 -8.53
N GLU A 288 -11.60 -58.18 -9.34
CA GLU A 288 -10.58 -57.23 -9.81
C GLU A 288 -11.16 -56.09 -10.64
N ALA A 289 -12.12 -56.39 -11.56
CA ALA A 289 -12.80 -55.36 -12.35
C ALA A 289 -13.66 -54.42 -11.51
N THR A 290 -14.32 -54.95 -10.45
CA THR A 290 -15.14 -54.18 -9.52
C THR A 290 -14.24 -53.33 -8.58
N ALA A 291 -13.16 -53.90 -8.05
CA ALA A 291 -12.17 -53.20 -7.24
C ALA A 291 -11.54 -52.02 -8.02
N GLY A 292 -11.08 -52.28 -9.26
CA GLY A 292 -10.51 -51.21 -10.08
C GLY A 292 -11.50 -50.10 -10.50
N ARG A 293 -12.83 -50.34 -10.44
CA ARG A 293 -13.82 -49.29 -10.62
C ARG A 293 -14.01 -48.48 -9.36
N VAL A 294 -14.03 -49.11 -8.20
CA VAL A 294 -14.15 -48.45 -6.88
C VAL A 294 -12.90 -47.59 -6.59
N ASP A 295 -11.71 -48.13 -6.87
CA ASP A 295 -10.44 -47.40 -6.69
C ASP A 295 -10.40 -46.13 -7.57
N ARG A 296 -10.77 -46.27 -8.86
CA ARG A 296 -10.83 -45.08 -9.74
C ARG A 296 -11.83 -44.03 -9.27
N LEU A 297 -12.96 -44.45 -8.67
CA LEU A 297 -13.93 -43.49 -8.11
C LEU A 297 -13.39 -42.82 -6.83
N ALA A 298 -12.69 -43.59 -5.99
CA ALA A 298 -12.05 -43.04 -4.77
C ALA A 298 -10.94 -42.06 -5.14
N ASP A 299 -10.08 -42.37 -6.10
CA ASP A 299 -9.01 -41.49 -6.58
C ASP A 299 -9.59 -40.18 -7.15
N ARG A 300 -10.61 -40.25 -8.01
CA ARG A 300 -11.30 -39.05 -8.54
C ARG A 300 -11.88 -38.17 -7.44
N ARG A 301 -12.48 -38.77 -6.40
CA ARG A 301 -13.01 -38.00 -5.24
C ARG A 301 -11.89 -37.34 -4.44
N GLN A 302 -10.77 -38.03 -4.31
CA GLN A 302 -9.60 -37.50 -3.59
C GLN A 302 -8.95 -36.34 -4.34
N ASP A 303 -8.82 -36.47 -5.68
CA ASP A 303 -8.31 -35.40 -6.55
C ASP A 303 -9.22 -34.17 -6.53
N ALA A 304 -10.54 -34.35 -6.67
CA ALA A 304 -11.51 -33.26 -6.62
C ALA A 304 -11.51 -32.54 -5.25
N ALA A 305 -11.40 -33.28 -4.14
CA ALA A 305 -11.31 -32.70 -2.82
C ALA A 305 -9.99 -31.93 -2.60
N ARG A 306 -8.90 -32.40 -3.19
CA ARG A 306 -7.60 -31.73 -3.17
C ARG A 306 -7.63 -30.45 -4.01
N GLU A 307 -8.16 -30.49 -5.23
CA GLU A 307 -8.34 -29.31 -6.08
C GLU A 307 -9.22 -28.24 -5.39
N ALA A 308 -10.32 -28.66 -4.75
CA ALA A 308 -11.18 -27.74 -3.98
C ALA A 308 -10.43 -27.10 -2.79
N LEU A 309 -9.62 -27.88 -2.09
CA LEU A 309 -8.78 -27.38 -0.98
C LEU A 309 -7.73 -26.37 -1.48
N ASP A 310 -7.04 -26.72 -2.56
CA ASP A 310 -6.02 -25.85 -3.16
C ASP A 310 -6.65 -24.54 -3.67
N ALA A 311 -7.83 -24.61 -4.31
CA ALA A 311 -8.58 -23.44 -4.76
C ALA A 311 -9.08 -22.56 -3.60
N ALA A 312 -9.58 -23.16 -2.52
CA ALA A 312 -9.99 -22.42 -1.31
C ALA A 312 -8.77 -21.79 -0.61
N GLY A 313 -7.67 -22.53 -0.50
CA GLY A 313 -6.40 -22.01 0.03
C GLY A 313 -5.87 -20.81 -0.73
N ALA A 314 -5.91 -20.86 -2.07
CA ALA A 314 -5.50 -19.74 -2.91
C ALA A 314 -6.37 -18.49 -2.74
N ARG A 315 -7.68 -18.66 -2.42
CA ARG A 315 -8.55 -17.51 -2.10
C ARG A 315 -8.19 -16.87 -0.76
N VAL A 316 -7.98 -17.67 0.28
CA VAL A 316 -7.60 -17.19 1.61
C VAL A 316 -6.23 -16.52 1.59
N GLU A 317 -5.27 -17.07 0.84
CA GLU A 317 -3.92 -16.48 0.74
C GLU A 317 -3.94 -15.07 0.14
N ARG A 318 -4.94 -14.76 -0.69
CA ARG A 318 -5.18 -13.40 -1.24
C ARG A 318 -5.82 -12.44 -0.25
N THR A 319 -6.51 -12.95 0.79
CA THR A 319 -7.38 -12.15 1.68
C THR A 319 -6.94 -12.16 3.15
N ARG A 320 -5.91 -12.92 3.51
CA ARG A 320 -5.58 -13.21 4.90
C ARG A 320 -5.06 -12.00 5.66
N ALA A 321 -5.74 -11.66 6.75
CA ALA A 321 -5.19 -10.84 7.82
C ALA A 321 -4.02 -11.59 8.49
N LEU A 322 -2.93 -10.87 8.77
CA LEU A 322 -1.75 -11.44 9.40
C LEU A 322 -1.93 -11.45 10.92
N ALA A 323 -1.73 -12.60 11.54
CA ALA A 323 -1.53 -12.65 12.99
C ALA A 323 -0.01 -12.68 13.24
N PHE A 324 0.50 -11.64 13.89
CA PHE A 324 1.92 -11.56 14.27
C PHE A 324 2.07 -12.01 15.71
N ASP A 325 2.70 -13.17 15.90
CA ASP A 325 3.29 -13.58 17.16
C ASP A 325 4.77 -13.15 17.13
N LEU A 326 5.03 -11.94 17.63
CA LEU A 326 6.36 -11.35 17.63
C LEU A 326 7.11 -11.74 18.92
N PRO A 327 8.44 -11.94 18.85
CA PRO A 327 9.25 -12.09 20.05
C PRO A 327 9.16 -10.84 20.93
N PRO A 328 9.24 -10.99 22.28
CA PRO A 328 9.17 -9.85 23.17
C PRO A 328 10.42 -8.94 23.04
N SER A 329 10.22 -7.64 23.09
CA SER A 329 11.31 -6.65 23.12
C SER A 329 12.09 -6.66 24.43
N GLY A 330 11.48 -7.19 25.46
CA GLY A 330 12.05 -7.21 26.81
C GLY A 330 12.12 -5.83 27.45
N LEU A 331 11.27 -4.90 27.05
CA LEU A 331 11.17 -3.56 27.64
C LEU A 331 10.23 -3.62 28.87
N PRO A 332 10.74 -3.38 30.09
CA PRO A 332 9.89 -3.35 31.28
C PRO A 332 9.03 -2.08 31.33
N ASP A 333 7.84 -2.21 31.92
CA ASP A 333 6.95 -1.07 32.19
C ASP A 333 7.65 0.00 33.05
N GLY A 334 7.41 1.27 32.72
CA GLY A 334 7.94 2.42 33.44
C GLY A 334 9.45 2.67 33.27
N ARG A 335 10.18 1.83 32.50
CA ARG A 335 11.60 2.06 32.23
C ARG A 335 11.78 3.30 31.36
N LEU A 336 12.73 4.18 31.74
CA LEU A 336 13.12 5.30 30.89
C LEU A 336 13.65 4.77 29.55
N VAL A 337 13.03 5.23 28.45
CA VAL A 337 13.38 4.90 27.06
C VAL A 337 14.13 6.06 26.41
N LEU A 338 13.64 7.27 26.60
CA LEU A 338 14.17 8.50 26.04
C LEU A 338 13.93 9.67 27.00
N ALA A 339 14.92 10.54 27.16
CA ALA A 339 14.76 11.86 27.76
C ALA A 339 15.51 12.90 26.91
N LEU A 340 14.79 13.91 26.46
CA LEU A 340 15.31 15.15 25.88
C LEU A 340 15.15 16.22 26.97
N GLU A 341 16.23 16.93 27.28
CA GLU A 341 16.27 17.97 28.31
C GLU A 341 16.85 19.23 27.66
N ASP A 342 16.01 20.28 27.52
CA ASP A 342 16.36 21.58 26.94
C ASP A 342 17.04 21.51 25.58
N VAL A 343 16.56 20.61 24.70
CA VAL A 343 17.19 20.32 23.41
C VAL A 343 16.86 21.38 22.38
N ALA A 344 17.90 21.95 21.76
CA ALA A 344 17.78 22.80 20.59
C ALA A 344 18.54 22.24 19.39
N PHE A 345 18.07 22.55 18.18
CA PHE A 345 18.77 22.20 16.97
C PHE A 345 18.60 23.24 15.87
N ALA A 346 19.73 23.59 15.25
CA ALA A 346 19.82 24.42 14.06
C ALA A 346 20.74 23.77 13.04
N TRP A 347 20.42 23.91 11.75
CA TRP A 347 21.37 23.57 10.68
C TRP A 347 22.45 24.66 10.57
N PRO A 348 23.66 24.33 10.12
CA PRO A 348 24.72 25.34 9.98
C PRO A 348 24.26 26.51 9.12
N GLY A 349 24.30 27.73 9.71
CA GLY A 349 23.90 28.97 9.04
C GLY A 349 22.40 29.20 8.88
N ALA A 350 21.55 28.38 9.50
CA ALA A 350 20.10 28.55 9.49
C ALA A 350 19.55 28.91 10.90
N GLU A 351 18.33 29.45 10.93
CA GLU A 351 17.59 29.64 12.18
C GLU A 351 17.29 28.30 12.87
N PRO A 352 17.14 28.29 14.21
CA PRO A 352 16.78 27.09 14.94
C PRO A 352 15.45 26.49 14.45
N LEU A 353 15.45 25.19 14.22
CA LEU A 353 14.22 24.45 13.92
C LEU A 353 13.33 24.30 15.15
N PHE A 354 13.96 24.13 16.31
CA PHE A 354 13.32 24.12 17.64
C PHE A 354 14.33 24.45 18.72
N GLU A 355 13.82 24.99 19.80
CA GLU A 355 14.54 25.39 21.01
C GLU A 355 13.77 24.91 22.24
N HIS A 356 14.49 24.64 23.32
CA HIS A 356 13.91 24.26 24.60
C HIS A 356 12.95 23.07 24.52
N LEU A 357 13.33 22.03 23.75
CA LEU A 357 12.51 20.85 23.56
C LEU A 357 12.74 19.85 24.70
N ASP A 358 11.69 19.63 25.50
CA ASP A 358 11.63 18.60 26.52
C ASP A 358 10.69 17.49 26.12
N LEU A 359 11.16 16.23 26.20
CA LEU A 359 10.36 15.06 25.90
C LEU A 359 10.86 13.85 26.68
N THR A 360 9.99 13.24 27.46
CA THR A 360 10.29 11.99 28.15
C THR A 360 9.37 10.88 27.63
N ILE A 361 9.95 9.71 27.36
CA ILE A 361 9.26 8.50 26.96
C ILE A 361 9.65 7.39 27.94
N THR A 362 8.65 6.73 28.50
CA THR A 362 8.81 5.54 29.35
C THR A 362 8.23 4.32 28.65
N GLY A 363 8.73 3.15 28.89
CA GLY A 363 8.28 1.96 28.17
C GLY A 363 6.99 1.39 28.73
N PRO A 364 6.16 0.80 27.85
CA PRO A 364 6.21 0.69 26.37
C PRO A 364 5.39 1.75 25.64
N GLU A 365 5.48 3.02 26.05
CA GLU A 365 4.70 4.14 25.51
C GLU A 365 4.81 4.28 23.99
N ARG A 366 3.70 4.65 23.32
CA ARG A 366 3.60 4.85 21.89
C ARG A 366 3.23 6.28 21.56
N ILE A 367 4.11 7.00 20.88
CA ILE A 367 3.91 8.41 20.56
C ILE A 367 4.00 8.69 19.06
N ALA A 368 3.18 9.64 18.60
CA ALA A 368 3.31 10.22 17.27
C ALA A 368 3.87 11.64 17.35
N ILE A 369 4.83 11.94 16.47
CA ILE A 369 5.33 13.29 16.24
C ILE A 369 4.54 13.87 15.08
N THR A 370 3.82 14.97 15.33
CA THR A 370 2.95 15.65 14.37
C THR A 370 3.43 17.07 14.09
N GLY A 371 2.84 17.72 13.11
CA GLY A 371 3.12 19.11 12.75
C GLY A 371 3.25 19.34 11.25
N PRO A 372 3.28 20.60 10.80
CA PRO A 372 3.41 20.95 9.38
C PRO A 372 4.69 20.41 8.74
N ASN A 373 4.68 20.28 7.41
CA ASN A 373 5.88 19.88 6.67
C ASN A 373 6.98 20.95 6.80
N GLY A 374 8.24 20.52 6.81
CA GLY A 374 9.40 21.39 6.96
C GLY A 374 9.72 21.85 8.40
N ARG A 375 8.90 21.51 9.41
CA ARG A 375 9.10 21.89 10.81
C ARG A 375 10.08 21.01 11.60
N GLY A 376 10.85 20.14 10.92
CA GLY A 376 11.92 19.38 11.56
C GLY A 376 11.51 18.05 12.17
N LYS A 377 10.34 17.46 11.82
CA LYS A 377 9.90 16.13 12.31
C LYS A 377 10.97 15.06 12.09
N THR A 378 11.42 14.86 10.85
CA THR A 378 12.50 13.93 10.50
C THR A 378 13.81 14.26 11.23
N THR A 379 14.14 15.55 11.41
CA THR A 379 15.33 15.98 12.16
C THR A 379 15.24 15.56 13.62
N LEU A 380 14.07 15.72 14.23
CA LEU A 380 13.83 15.27 15.61
C LEU A 380 13.97 13.73 15.71
N LEU A 381 13.40 12.97 14.77
CA LEU A 381 13.60 11.51 14.76
C LEU A 381 15.08 11.12 14.63
N ARG A 382 15.86 11.83 13.82
CA ARG A 382 17.31 11.59 13.68
C ARG A 382 18.09 11.93 14.95
N LEU A 383 17.70 12.95 15.69
CA LEU A 383 18.26 13.28 17.01
C LEU A 383 17.91 12.19 18.03
N ILE A 384 16.64 11.77 18.10
CA ILE A 384 16.19 10.65 18.93
C ILE A 384 16.93 9.37 18.58
N ALA A 385 17.15 9.09 17.30
CA ALA A 385 17.91 7.92 16.83
C ALA A 385 19.43 8.02 17.10
N GLY A 386 19.95 9.23 17.47
CA GLY A 386 21.37 9.48 17.65
C GLY A 386 22.16 9.61 16.36
N ARG A 387 21.46 9.81 15.22
CA ARG A 387 22.08 10.08 13.89
C ARG A 387 22.53 11.55 13.75
N LEU A 388 21.99 12.44 14.59
CA LEU A 388 22.37 13.84 14.69
C LEU A 388 22.68 14.18 16.16
N ARG A 389 23.48 15.22 16.37
CA ARG A 389 23.75 15.78 17.70
C ARG A 389 22.96 17.06 17.87
N PRO A 390 22.36 17.34 19.04
CA PRO A 390 21.70 18.60 19.30
C PRO A 390 22.71 19.75 19.32
N THR A 391 22.27 20.98 19.04
CA THR A 391 23.07 22.20 19.16
C THR A 391 23.28 22.56 20.63
N SER A 392 22.26 22.35 21.46
CA SER A 392 22.31 22.49 22.92
C SER A 392 21.36 21.48 23.58
N GLY A 393 21.46 21.31 24.90
CA GLY A 393 20.66 20.39 25.68
C GLY A 393 21.23 18.97 25.70
N THR A 394 20.48 18.03 26.26
CA THR A 394 20.93 16.65 26.49
C THR A 394 19.90 15.65 25.98
N ILE A 395 20.38 14.60 25.30
CA ILE A 395 19.56 13.47 24.87
C ILE A 395 20.07 12.21 25.55
N ARG A 396 19.24 11.57 26.38
CA ARG A 396 19.51 10.30 27.03
C ARG A 396 18.62 9.21 26.43
N ARG A 397 19.25 8.14 25.98
CA ARG A 397 18.57 6.96 25.43
C ARG A 397 19.20 5.69 26.00
N PRO A 398 18.74 5.21 27.15
CA PRO A 398 19.34 4.06 27.85
C PRO A 398 18.97 2.71 27.27
N VAL A 399 18.17 2.67 26.19
CA VAL A 399 17.69 1.42 25.54
C VAL A 399 18.16 1.32 24.08
N PRO A 400 18.26 0.10 23.53
CA PRO A 400 18.51 -0.10 22.11
C PRO A 400 17.38 0.50 21.27
N ALA A 401 17.72 1.42 20.35
CA ALA A 401 16.79 2.05 19.45
C ALA A 401 17.14 1.74 17.99
N LEU A 402 16.12 1.60 17.17
CA LEU A 402 16.28 1.41 15.73
C LEU A 402 15.34 2.35 14.98
N MET A 403 15.90 3.07 14.00
CA MET A 403 15.14 3.94 13.11
C MET A 403 15.04 3.32 11.72
N LEU A 404 13.81 3.13 11.26
CA LEU A 404 13.49 2.85 9.86
C LEU A 404 13.02 4.15 9.21
N ASP A 405 13.78 4.62 8.25
CA ASP A 405 13.46 5.76 7.40
C ASP A 405 12.76 5.30 6.11
N GLN A 406 12.32 6.26 5.31
CA GLN A 406 11.63 5.99 4.05
C GLN A 406 12.48 5.16 3.06
N ARG A 407 13.81 5.26 3.13
CA ARG A 407 14.74 4.53 2.25
C ARG A 407 15.04 3.12 2.72
N THR A 408 14.70 2.82 4.00
CA THR A 408 15.03 1.53 4.63
C THR A 408 16.49 1.11 4.43
N ASP A 409 17.43 2.06 4.67
CA ASP A 409 18.89 1.89 4.49
C ASP A 409 19.48 0.71 5.28
N LEU A 410 18.69 0.13 6.19
CA LEU A 410 19.02 -1.07 6.92
C LEU A 410 19.20 -2.29 6.02
N LEU A 411 18.46 -2.35 4.90
CA LEU A 411 18.50 -3.46 3.95
C LEU A 411 19.53 -3.19 2.85
N ARG A 412 20.31 -4.20 2.49
CA ARG A 412 21.18 -4.16 1.34
C ARG A 412 20.42 -4.51 0.09
N GLU A 413 20.42 -3.61 -0.90
CA GLU A 413 19.61 -3.75 -2.12
C GLU A 413 20.06 -4.89 -3.02
N ASP A 414 21.35 -5.25 -2.99
CA ASP A 414 21.97 -6.33 -3.74
C ASP A 414 21.74 -7.73 -3.16
N GLN A 415 21.19 -7.82 -1.95
CA GLN A 415 20.92 -9.06 -1.25
C GLN A 415 19.44 -9.45 -1.28
N THR A 416 19.16 -10.74 -1.13
CA THR A 416 17.81 -11.23 -0.93
C THR A 416 17.23 -10.84 0.44
N ILE A 417 15.91 -10.91 0.60
CA ILE A 417 15.25 -10.66 1.88
C ILE A 417 15.77 -11.65 2.94
N LEU A 418 15.93 -12.91 2.58
CA LEU A 418 16.45 -13.96 3.46
C LEU A 418 17.90 -13.71 3.90
N GLU A 419 18.77 -13.27 3.00
CA GLU A 419 20.14 -12.90 3.31
C GLU A 419 20.20 -11.69 4.25
N ASN A 420 19.38 -10.65 4.00
CA ASN A 420 19.26 -9.50 4.88
C ASN A 420 18.75 -9.90 6.26
N PHE A 421 17.74 -10.77 6.35
CA PHE A 421 17.24 -11.27 7.62
C PHE A 421 18.34 -11.96 8.43
N ARG A 422 19.08 -12.88 7.81
CA ARG A 422 20.17 -13.62 8.49
C ARG A 422 21.37 -12.74 8.85
N ARG A 423 21.66 -11.71 8.03
CA ARG A 423 22.68 -10.71 8.34
C ARG A 423 22.34 -9.93 9.61
N LEU A 424 21.09 -9.56 9.78
CA LEU A 424 20.60 -8.80 10.93
C LEU A 424 20.32 -9.67 12.15
N ASN A 425 20.07 -10.98 11.93
CA ASN A 425 19.80 -11.97 12.96
C ASN A 425 20.74 -13.19 12.79
N PRO A 426 22.02 -13.07 13.17
CA PRO A 426 23.03 -14.11 12.89
C PRO A 426 22.77 -15.46 13.57
N ALA A 427 22.01 -15.47 14.66
CA ALA A 427 21.65 -16.69 15.38
C ALA A 427 20.54 -17.50 14.67
N ALA A 428 19.78 -16.87 13.75
CA ALA A 428 18.69 -17.54 13.03
C ALA A 428 19.23 -18.47 11.93
N ASP A 429 18.84 -19.73 11.97
CA ASP A 429 19.05 -20.65 10.87
C ASP A 429 18.11 -20.33 9.68
N ARG A 430 18.29 -21.02 8.55
CA ARG A 430 17.46 -20.77 7.35
C ARG A 430 15.98 -21.03 7.61
N ASN A 431 15.64 -22.06 8.36
CA ASN A 431 14.25 -22.43 8.62
C ASN A 431 13.56 -21.41 9.52
N THR A 432 14.23 -20.97 10.60
CA THR A 432 13.77 -19.89 11.47
C THR A 432 13.57 -18.59 10.71
N ALA A 433 14.54 -18.22 9.85
CA ALA A 433 14.43 -17.03 9.01
C ALA A 433 13.26 -17.11 8.04
N GLN A 434 13.06 -18.24 7.35
CA GLN A 434 11.92 -18.44 6.45
C GLN A 434 10.58 -18.43 7.19
N ALA A 435 10.49 -19.03 8.38
CA ALA A 435 9.29 -18.99 9.22
C ALA A 435 8.96 -17.56 9.67
N ALA A 436 9.97 -16.78 10.08
CA ALA A 436 9.83 -15.38 10.45
C ALA A 436 9.34 -14.53 9.25
N LEU A 437 9.98 -14.67 8.09
CA LEU A 437 9.63 -13.97 6.87
C LEU A 437 8.23 -14.36 6.35
N ALA A 438 7.82 -15.61 6.52
CA ALA A 438 6.49 -16.07 6.13
C ALA A 438 5.36 -15.37 6.92
N ARG A 439 5.61 -14.96 8.17
CA ARG A 439 4.67 -14.15 8.97
C ARG A 439 4.44 -12.78 8.35
N PHE A 440 5.43 -12.24 7.63
CA PHE A 440 5.36 -10.99 6.89
C PHE A 440 5.02 -11.18 5.41
N LEU A 441 4.39 -12.30 5.02
CA LEU A 441 3.99 -12.65 3.65
C LEU A 441 5.14 -12.90 2.66
N PHE A 442 6.37 -13.08 3.14
CA PHE A 442 7.47 -13.52 2.30
C PHE A 442 7.63 -15.04 2.39
N ARG A 443 6.76 -15.78 1.67
CA ARG A 443 6.74 -17.24 1.70
C ARG A 443 7.48 -17.83 0.50
N ASN A 444 8.08 -18.99 0.68
CA ASN A 444 8.76 -19.75 -0.38
C ASN A 444 9.75 -18.88 -1.17
N SER A 445 9.58 -18.81 -2.49
CA SER A 445 10.43 -18.01 -3.38
C SER A 445 10.36 -16.50 -3.16
N ALA A 446 9.34 -15.98 -2.46
CA ALA A 446 9.27 -14.55 -2.14
C ALA A 446 10.36 -14.11 -1.16
N ALA A 447 10.83 -14.99 -0.28
CA ALA A 447 11.96 -14.71 0.61
C ALA A 447 13.31 -14.59 -0.13
N ASP A 448 13.41 -15.21 -1.29
CA ASP A 448 14.62 -15.20 -2.14
C ASP A 448 14.63 -14.02 -3.14
N GLN A 449 13.63 -13.12 -3.10
CA GLN A 449 13.63 -11.91 -3.93
C GLN A 449 14.71 -10.93 -3.47
N VAL A 450 15.39 -10.31 -4.43
CA VAL A 450 16.40 -9.27 -4.19
C VAL A 450 15.72 -7.97 -3.76
N VAL A 451 16.20 -7.36 -2.68
CA VAL A 451 15.59 -6.17 -2.07
C VAL A 451 15.46 -5.01 -3.05
N GLY A 452 16.42 -4.83 -3.95
CA GLY A 452 16.39 -3.78 -4.98
C GLY A 452 15.21 -3.89 -5.96
N SER A 453 14.60 -5.08 -6.11
CA SER A 453 13.43 -5.29 -6.97
C SER A 453 12.08 -5.08 -6.27
N LEU A 454 12.09 -4.83 -4.95
CA LEU A 454 10.87 -4.67 -4.15
C LEU A 454 10.26 -3.28 -4.33
N SER A 455 8.95 -3.21 -4.29
CA SER A 455 8.23 -1.94 -4.11
C SER A 455 8.55 -1.34 -2.73
N GLY A 456 8.33 -0.02 -2.56
CA GLY A 456 8.56 0.64 -1.27
C GLY A 456 7.83 -0.03 -0.10
N GLY A 457 6.59 -0.46 -0.31
CA GLY A 457 5.79 -1.17 0.69
C GLY A 457 6.33 -2.56 1.03
N GLU A 458 6.77 -3.32 0.03
CA GLU A 458 7.41 -4.61 0.26
C GLU A 458 8.74 -4.45 0.97
N ARG A 459 9.51 -3.41 0.65
CA ARG A 459 10.79 -3.09 1.28
C ARG A 459 10.61 -2.74 2.77
N LEU A 460 9.64 -1.88 3.10
CA LEU A 460 9.33 -1.57 4.51
C LEU A 460 8.86 -2.81 5.28
N ARG A 461 7.99 -3.62 4.69
CA ARG A 461 7.54 -4.87 5.29
C ARG A 461 8.70 -5.86 5.51
N ALA A 462 9.64 -5.96 4.55
CA ALA A 462 10.85 -6.76 4.69
C ALA A 462 11.76 -6.22 5.83
N ALA A 463 11.92 -4.90 5.93
CA ALA A 463 12.67 -4.28 7.00
C ALA A 463 12.05 -4.56 8.37
N LEU A 464 10.72 -4.39 8.50
CA LEU A 464 9.99 -4.73 9.73
C LEU A 464 10.11 -6.22 10.08
N ALA A 465 10.03 -7.11 9.08
CA ALA A 465 10.25 -8.54 9.30
C ALA A 465 11.65 -8.82 9.87
N CYS A 466 12.68 -8.22 9.28
CA CYS A 466 14.07 -8.40 9.74
C CYS A 466 14.30 -7.87 11.15
N VAL A 467 13.55 -6.86 11.57
CA VAL A 467 13.73 -6.16 12.85
C VAL A 467 12.86 -6.75 13.95
N LEU A 468 11.58 -6.99 13.67
CA LEU A 468 10.59 -7.37 14.69
C LEU A 468 10.48 -8.89 14.87
N ALA A 469 10.75 -9.69 13.83
CA ALA A 469 10.66 -11.14 13.91
C ALA A 469 12.01 -11.81 14.22
N GLY A 470 13.05 -11.03 14.53
CA GLY A 470 14.34 -11.50 15.00
C GLY A 470 14.33 -11.88 16.49
N ASP A 471 15.43 -12.47 16.96
CA ASP A 471 15.53 -12.96 18.35
C ASP A 471 15.40 -11.87 19.41
N ARG A 472 15.75 -10.64 19.08
CA ARG A 472 15.71 -9.47 19.98
C ARG A 472 15.23 -8.24 19.25
N PRO A 473 13.91 -8.00 19.21
CA PRO A 473 13.36 -6.74 18.70
C PRO A 473 13.94 -5.54 19.46
N PRO A 474 14.07 -4.36 18.81
CA PRO A 474 14.53 -3.15 19.49
C PRO A 474 13.56 -2.78 20.60
N GLN A 475 14.05 -2.17 21.68
CA GLN A 475 13.20 -1.66 22.76
C GLN A 475 12.55 -0.31 22.41
N LEU A 476 13.15 0.44 21.47
CA LEU A 476 12.59 1.65 20.87
C LEU A 476 12.62 1.53 19.35
N LEU A 477 11.46 1.52 18.72
CA LEU A 477 11.31 1.59 17.27
C LEU A 477 10.92 3.00 16.85
N ILE A 478 11.64 3.54 15.85
CA ILE A 478 11.43 4.89 15.32
C ILE A 478 11.07 4.75 13.84
N LEU A 479 9.93 5.33 13.41
CA LEU A 479 9.44 5.25 12.05
C LEU A 479 9.18 6.66 11.47
N ASP A 480 9.73 6.93 10.30
CA ASP A 480 9.56 8.21 9.59
C ASP A 480 8.64 8.02 8.38
N GLU A 481 7.39 8.50 8.46
CA GLU A 481 6.34 8.42 7.44
C GLU A 481 6.18 7.01 6.83
N PRO A 482 5.94 5.95 7.65
CA PRO A 482 5.89 4.58 7.18
C PRO A 482 4.71 4.29 6.26
N THR A 483 3.72 5.18 6.21
CA THR A 483 2.50 5.02 5.38
C THR A 483 2.69 5.46 3.93
N ASN A 484 3.73 6.26 3.64
CA ASN A 484 3.96 6.78 2.30
C ASN A 484 4.26 5.64 1.31
N HIS A 485 3.62 5.69 0.14
CA HIS A 485 3.78 4.73 -0.95
C HIS A 485 3.36 3.27 -0.62
N LEU A 486 2.65 3.05 0.50
CA LEU A 486 2.07 1.75 0.81
C LEU A 486 0.70 1.59 0.13
N ASP A 487 0.46 0.41 -0.48
CA ASP A 487 -0.90 0.04 -0.82
C ASP A 487 -1.70 -0.39 0.42
N LEU A 488 -3.01 -0.45 0.31
CA LEU A 488 -3.91 -0.75 1.44
C LEU A 488 -3.61 -2.10 2.11
N ASP A 489 -3.14 -3.09 1.36
CA ASP A 489 -2.79 -4.41 1.90
C ASP A 489 -1.47 -4.35 2.68
N SER A 490 -0.47 -3.65 2.14
CA SER A 490 0.81 -3.40 2.82
C SER A 490 0.60 -2.57 4.08
N LEU A 491 -0.26 -1.54 4.02
CA LEU A 491 -0.61 -0.69 5.15
C LEU A 491 -1.22 -1.51 6.30
N ARG A 492 -2.22 -2.35 6.01
CA ARG A 492 -2.81 -3.27 7.00
C ARG A 492 -1.78 -4.22 7.62
N SER A 493 -0.85 -4.73 6.80
CA SER A 493 0.20 -5.63 7.29
C SER A 493 1.15 -4.92 8.26
N VAL A 494 1.50 -3.66 7.97
CA VAL A 494 2.34 -2.84 8.85
C VAL A 494 1.60 -2.50 10.15
N GLU A 495 0.32 -2.11 10.08
CA GLU A 495 -0.53 -1.86 11.25
C GLU A 495 -0.58 -3.07 12.19
N GLN A 496 -0.81 -4.26 11.64
CA GLN A 496 -0.87 -5.50 12.42
C GLN A 496 0.47 -5.85 13.05
N ALA A 497 1.59 -5.67 12.31
CA ALA A 497 2.91 -5.89 12.84
C ALA A 497 3.22 -4.94 14.00
N LEU A 498 2.89 -3.66 13.86
CA LEU A 498 3.13 -2.65 14.89
C LEU A 498 2.19 -2.82 16.10
N SER A 499 0.93 -3.22 15.89
CA SER A 499 0.01 -3.49 17.00
C SER A 499 0.47 -4.68 17.86
N GLY A 500 1.12 -5.67 17.27
CA GLY A 500 1.72 -6.82 17.97
C GLY A 500 3.07 -6.55 18.62
N TYR A 501 3.70 -5.40 18.36
CA TYR A 501 5.00 -5.05 18.94
C TYR A 501 4.81 -4.48 20.37
N ASP A 502 5.58 -5.01 21.35
CA ASP A 502 5.46 -4.69 22.78
C ASP A 502 6.49 -3.67 23.30
N GLY A 503 7.34 -3.11 22.41
CA GLY A 503 8.30 -2.07 22.75
C GLY A 503 7.73 -0.65 22.60
N ALA A 504 8.55 0.35 22.96
CA ALA A 504 8.22 1.75 22.77
C ALA A 504 8.26 2.12 21.27
N LEU A 505 7.30 2.93 20.83
CA LEU A 505 7.15 3.34 19.43
C LEU A 505 7.13 4.87 19.32
N VAL A 506 8.00 5.41 18.46
CA VAL A 506 7.98 6.80 18.03
C VAL A 506 7.79 6.85 16.53
N LEU A 507 6.74 7.49 16.06
CA LEU A 507 6.50 7.58 14.62
C LEU A 507 6.05 8.97 14.16
N VAL A 508 6.34 9.28 12.92
CA VAL A 508 5.75 10.39 12.17
C VAL A 508 4.78 9.82 11.17
N SER A 509 3.52 10.24 11.20
CA SER A 509 2.53 9.93 10.17
C SER A 509 1.45 11.00 10.11
N HIS A 510 0.89 11.20 8.93
CA HIS A 510 -0.28 12.05 8.67
C HIS A 510 -1.57 11.23 8.49
N ASP A 511 -1.52 9.91 8.62
CA ASP A 511 -2.67 9.02 8.55
C ASP A 511 -3.23 8.75 9.95
N GLN A 512 -4.35 9.42 10.28
CA GLN A 512 -5.00 9.29 11.59
C GLN A 512 -5.48 7.84 11.86
N SER A 513 -5.99 7.16 10.84
CA SER A 513 -6.43 5.76 10.98
C SER A 513 -5.26 4.82 11.28
N PHE A 514 -4.09 5.11 10.72
CA PHE A 514 -2.86 4.38 11.01
C PHE A 514 -2.39 4.62 12.45
N LEU A 515 -2.46 5.86 12.93
CA LEU A 515 -2.11 6.20 14.32
C LEU A 515 -3.01 5.44 15.31
N GLU A 516 -4.33 5.42 15.05
CA GLU A 516 -5.29 4.67 15.86
C GLU A 516 -5.05 3.16 15.82
N ALA A 517 -4.85 2.59 14.63
CA ALA A 517 -4.60 1.16 14.45
C ALA A 517 -3.29 0.69 15.10
N THR A 518 -2.29 1.57 15.20
CA THR A 518 -1.02 1.28 15.85
C THR A 518 -1.00 1.57 17.35
N GLY A 519 -2.12 2.01 17.94
CA GLY A 519 -2.27 2.23 19.38
C GLY A 519 -1.47 3.43 19.89
N ILE A 520 -1.41 4.52 19.12
CA ILE A 520 -0.75 5.75 19.57
C ILE A 520 -1.51 6.36 20.74
N GLU A 521 -0.84 6.56 21.87
CA GLU A 521 -1.40 7.08 23.12
C GLU A 521 -1.25 8.59 23.26
N ARG A 522 -0.15 9.15 22.72
CA ARG A 522 0.18 10.57 22.83
C ARG A 522 0.68 11.13 21.49
N GLN A 523 0.22 12.35 21.19
CA GLN A 523 0.73 13.10 20.04
C GLN A 523 1.53 14.30 20.53
N VAL A 524 2.71 14.51 19.92
CA VAL A 524 3.64 15.60 20.22
C VAL A 524 3.78 16.46 18.96
N THR A 525 3.34 17.72 19.02
CA THR A 525 3.39 18.62 17.87
C THR A 525 4.69 19.40 17.86
N VAL A 526 5.50 19.21 16.81
CA VAL A 526 6.70 20.05 16.58
C VAL A 526 6.26 21.43 16.12
N GLY A 527 6.66 22.47 16.88
CA GLY A 527 6.25 23.88 16.65
C GLY A 527 5.21 24.41 17.65
N ALA A 528 4.57 23.52 18.44
CA ALA A 528 3.71 23.91 19.57
C ALA A 528 4.43 23.80 20.92
N LEU A 529 5.64 23.27 20.95
CA LEU A 529 6.45 23.15 22.15
C LEU A 529 7.06 24.54 22.49
N LYS A 530 6.27 25.41 23.13
CA LYS A 530 6.80 26.61 23.81
C LYS A 530 7.37 26.18 25.15
N PRO A 531 8.43 26.87 25.64
CA PRO A 531 9.00 26.59 26.95
C PRO A 531 7.99 26.88 28.06
N GLY A 532 7.77 25.91 28.94
CA GLY A 532 7.17 26.10 30.25
C GLY A 532 5.64 26.18 30.29
N GLY A 533 4.99 25.04 30.41
CA GLY A 533 3.65 24.83 30.91
C GLY A 533 3.60 23.50 31.64
#